data_26a4b0b631ebd7a19a50b715a5163acc
#
_entry.id   26a4b0b631ebd7a19a50b715a5163acc
#
_cell.length_a   1.000
_cell.length_b   1.000
_cell.length_c   1.000
_cell.angle_alpha   90.00
_cell.angle_beta   90.00
_cell.angle_gamma   90.00
#
_symmetry.space_group_name_H-M   'P 1'
#
loop_
_entity.id
_entity.type
_entity.pdbx_description
1 polymer ?
#
loop_
_entity_poly.entity_id
_entity_poly.type
_entity_poly.pdbx_seq_one_letter_code
_entity_poly.pdbx_strand_id
1 'polypeptide(L)'
;MAENVVFDNDSKDYNTSNLKKVIESDIQPIIEKYVGAENIVEHEVDLTSVDMQTEFKPCKCKARPITFDEARKYNNMLVNDDLDDWWWTCTPWSTEKRGYKYSMAVVCSSGDINIRNCNDNGGVRPFCIFSSLIFESEDE
;
A
#
# COMPACT_ATOMS: atom_id res chain seq x y z
N MET A 1 -7.71 -0.52 11.51
CA MET A 1 -6.73 -1.17 10.63
C MET A 1 -7.10 -2.63 10.48
N ALA A 2 -6.92 -3.21 9.31
CA ALA A 2 -7.19 -4.63 9.08
C ALA A 2 -6.20 -5.51 9.84
N GLU A 3 -6.54 -6.79 10.02
CA GLU A 3 -5.65 -7.76 10.63
C GLU A 3 -4.34 -7.85 9.84
N ASN A 4 -3.29 -8.27 10.52
CA ASN A 4 -1.98 -8.41 9.89
C ASN A 4 -2.01 -9.52 8.84
N VAL A 5 -1.41 -9.23 7.68
CA VAL A 5 -1.36 -10.17 6.56
C VAL A 5 0.05 -10.23 5.99
N VAL A 6 0.32 -11.33 5.28
CA VAL A 6 1.55 -11.53 4.52
C VAL A 6 1.43 -10.78 3.20
N PHE A 7 2.48 -10.02 2.81
CA PHE A 7 2.51 -9.39 1.49
C PHE A 7 2.42 -10.47 0.41
N ASP A 8 3.32 -11.43 0.43
CA ASP A 8 3.28 -12.63 -0.40
C ASP A 8 4.30 -13.65 0.14
N ASN A 9 4.10 -14.93 -0.17
CA ASN A 9 5.03 -15.96 0.29
C ASN A 9 6.34 -15.99 -0.52
N ASP A 10 6.29 -15.62 -1.78
CA ASP A 10 7.41 -15.80 -2.71
C ASP A 10 7.83 -14.56 -3.48
N SER A 11 6.96 -13.56 -3.61
CA SER A 11 7.17 -12.43 -4.52
C SER A 11 6.96 -11.10 -3.85
N LYS A 12 7.76 -10.12 -4.23
CA LYS A 12 7.57 -8.74 -3.82
C LYS A 12 6.91 -7.88 -4.92
N ASP A 13 6.38 -8.53 -5.98
CA ASP A 13 5.61 -7.85 -7.00
C ASP A 13 4.17 -7.67 -6.53
N TYR A 14 3.77 -6.43 -6.29
CA TYR A 14 2.42 -6.13 -5.82
C TYR A 14 1.35 -6.64 -6.78
N ASN A 15 1.60 -6.62 -8.10
CA ASN A 15 0.65 -7.06 -9.13
C ASN A 15 0.13 -8.48 -8.89
N THR A 16 0.96 -9.37 -8.37
CA THR A 16 0.63 -10.77 -8.15
C THR A 16 0.56 -11.15 -6.68
N SER A 17 0.63 -10.17 -5.79
CA SER A 17 0.77 -10.40 -4.35
C SER A 17 -0.51 -10.87 -3.67
N ASN A 18 -0.34 -11.60 -2.58
CA ASN A 18 -1.42 -11.93 -1.66
C ASN A 18 -2.07 -10.65 -1.09
N LEU A 19 -1.25 -9.65 -0.76
CA LEU A 19 -1.76 -8.39 -0.20
C LEU A 19 -2.74 -7.70 -1.15
N LYS A 20 -2.43 -7.66 -2.45
CA LYS A 20 -3.35 -7.10 -3.44
C LYS A 20 -4.68 -7.84 -3.44
N LYS A 21 -4.65 -9.17 -3.38
CA LYS A 21 -5.86 -9.99 -3.35
C LYS A 21 -6.70 -9.72 -2.10
N VAL A 22 -6.05 -9.61 -0.94
CA VAL A 22 -6.74 -9.30 0.32
C VAL A 22 -7.38 -7.93 0.29
N ILE A 23 -6.67 -6.92 -0.20
CA ILE A 23 -7.21 -5.56 -0.30
C ILE A 23 -8.41 -5.52 -1.23
N GLU A 24 -8.33 -6.14 -2.40
CA GLU A 24 -9.42 -6.11 -3.38
C GLU A 24 -10.63 -6.93 -2.95
N SER A 25 -10.44 -8.04 -2.24
CA SER A 25 -11.54 -8.92 -1.85
C SER A 25 -12.17 -8.56 -0.50
N ASP A 26 -11.38 -8.09 0.47
CA ASP A 26 -11.82 -7.93 1.84
C ASP A 26 -11.95 -6.48 2.30
N ILE A 27 -11.16 -5.58 1.72
CA ILE A 27 -11.07 -4.18 2.17
C ILE A 27 -11.78 -3.23 1.21
N GLN A 28 -11.49 -3.32 -0.07
CA GLN A 28 -12.07 -2.43 -1.08
C GLN A 28 -13.61 -2.45 -1.08
N PRO A 29 -14.29 -3.61 -0.98
CA PRO A 29 -15.75 -3.61 -0.91
C PRO A 29 -16.32 -2.84 0.29
N ILE A 30 -15.62 -2.84 1.41
CA ILE A 30 -16.04 -2.09 2.61
C ILE A 30 -15.95 -0.59 2.33
N ILE A 31 -14.86 -0.13 1.72
CA ILE A 31 -14.68 1.27 1.36
C ILE A 31 -15.74 1.70 0.35
N GLU A 32 -15.98 0.88 -0.66
CA GLU A 32 -16.99 1.15 -1.68
C GLU A 32 -18.40 1.29 -1.09
N LYS A 33 -18.69 0.50 -0.06
CA LYS A 33 -19.98 0.57 0.64
C LYS A 33 -20.18 1.92 1.35
N TYR A 34 -19.12 2.49 1.91
CA TYR A 34 -19.23 3.75 2.66
C TYR A 34 -19.21 4.99 1.78
N VAL A 35 -18.44 4.98 0.69
CA VAL A 35 -18.23 6.19 -0.12
C VAL A 35 -18.87 6.10 -1.52
N GLY A 36 -19.31 4.92 -1.93
CA GLY A 36 -19.80 4.67 -3.28
C GLY A 36 -18.67 4.27 -4.22
N ALA A 37 -18.84 3.15 -4.94
CA ALA A 37 -17.81 2.63 -5.85
C ALA A 37 -17.43 3.65 -6.93
N GLU A 38 -18.38 4.45 -7.39
CA GLU A 38 -18.19 5.49 -8.42
C GLU A 38 -17.31 6.64 -7.94
N ASN A 39 -17.13 6.80 -6.63
CA ASN A 39 -16.34 7.87 -6.05
C ASN A 39 -14.87 7.49 -5.81
N ILE A 40 -14.51 6.24 -6.04
CA ILE A 40 -13.13 5.77 -5.92
C ILE A 40 -12.52 5.73 -7.31
N VAL A 41 -11.41 6.45 -7.49
CA VAL A 41 -10.77 6.60 -8.80
C VAL A 41 -9.80 5.45 -9.04
N GLU A 42 -10.01 4.71 -10.13
CA GLU A 42 -9.00 3.77 -10.60
C GLU A 42 -7.78 4.56 -11.08
N HIS A 43 -6.60 4.15 -10.66
CA HIS A 43 -5.37 4.84 -11.01
C HIS A 43 -4.22 3.84 -11.14
N GLU A 44 -3.13 4.30 -11.70
CA GLU A 44 -1.92 3.51 -11.85
C GLU A 44 -0.92 3.88 -10.77
N VAL A 45 -0.41 2.87 -10.06
CA VAL A 45 0.62 3.07 -9.04
C VAL A 45 1.97 2.63 -9.58
N ASP A 46 2.99 3.44 -9.35
CA ASP A 46 4.37 3.17 -9.72
C ASP A 46 4.99 2.21 -8.71
N LEU A 47 5.51 1.08 -9.18
CA LEU A 47 6.14 0.07 -8.34
C LEU A 47 7.67 0.06 -8.46
N THR A 48 8.25 1.14 -8.96
CA THR A 48 9.71 1.30 -8.98
C THR A 48 10.26 1.12 -7.55
N SER A 49 11.33 0.33 -7.41
CA SER A 49 11.92 0.04 -6.11
C SER A 49 12.52 1.28 -5.45
N VAL A 50 12.83 1.18 -4.15
CA VAL A 50 13.44 2.28 -3.41
C VAL A 50 14.74 2.75 -4.08
N ASP A 51 15.51 1.81 -4.63
CA ASP A 51 16.77 2.12 -5.33
C ASP A 51 16.59 2.34 -6.84
N MET A 52 15.38 2.71 -7.26
CA MET A 52 15.03 3.13 -8.63
C MET A 52 15.17 2.03 -9.68
N GLN A 53 14.99 0.76 -9.30
CA GLN A 53 14.95 -0.34 -10.25
C GLN A 53 13.55 -0.52 -10.82
N THR A 54 13.43 -0.73 -12.13
CA THR A 54 12.16 -0.75 -12.85
C THR A 54 11.72 -2.16 -13.26
N GLU A 55 12.14 -3.17 -12.51
CA GLU A 55 11.78 -4.57 -12.75
C GLU A 55 10.28 -4.81 -12.64
N PHE A 56 9.62 -4.09 -11.74
CA PHE A 56 8.20 -4.26 -11.44
C PHE A 56 7.37 -3.27 -12.24
N LYS A 57 6.37 -3.78 -12.95
CA LYS A 57 5.49 -2.94 -13.78
C LYS A 57 4.47 -2.20 -12.92
N PRO A 58 4.02 -1.01 -13.38
CA PRO A 58 2.95 -0.29 -12.69
C PRO A 58 1.69 -1.16 -12.55
N CYS A 59 0.90 -0.86 -11.53
CA CYS A 59 -0.33 -1.59 -11.24
C CYS A 59 -1.53 -0.65 -11.29
N LYS A 60 -2.58 -1.06 -12.01
CA LYS A 60 -3.87 -0.35 -11.97
C LYS A 60 -4.69 -0.88 -10.82
N CYS A 61 -5.21 0.02 -10.00
CA CYS A 61 -5.96 -0.35 -8.80
C CYS A 61 -6.83 0.79 -8.32
N LYS A 62 -7.74 0.49 -7.40
CA LYS A 62 -8.59 1.48 -6.71
C LYS A 62 -8.16 1.67 -5.27
N ALA A 63 -7.78 0.58 -4.59
CA ALA A 63 -7.26 0.61 -3.23
C ALA A 63 -5.94 -0.14 -3.20
N ARG A 64 -4.97 0.39 -2.48
CA ARG A 64 -3.62 -0.19 -2.39
C ARG A 64 -2.89 0.35 -1.16
N PRO A 65 -1.76 -0.25 -0.75
CA PRO A 65 -0.87 0.41 0.20
C PRO A 65 -0.24 1.65 -0.44
N ILE A 66 0.28 2.55 0.38
CA ILE A 66 1.01 3.70 -0.16
C ILE A 66 2.36 3.27 -0.74
N THR A 67 2.94 4.14 -1.57
CA THR A 67 4.31 3.94 -2.06
C THR A 67 5.31 4.54 -1.08
N PHE A 68 6.58 4.17 -1.25
CA PHE A 68 7.70 4.77 -0.51
C PHE A 68 7.73 6.30 -0.67
N ASP A 69 7.53 6.79 -1.90
CA ASP A 69 7.51 8.24 -2.15
C ASP A 69 6.38 8.94 -1.40
N GLU A 70 5.21 8.34 -1.38
CA GLU A 70 4.06 8.88 -0.62
C GLU A 70 4.34 8.82 0.88
N ALA A 71 4.98 7.74 1.36
CA ALA A 71 5.34 7.63 2.77
C ALA A 71 6.31 8.72 3.21
N ARG A 72 7.24 9.12 2.35
CA ARG A 72 8.13 10.25 2.61
C ARG A 72 7.37 11.57 2.56
N LYS A 73 6.55 11.76 1.53
CA LYS A 73 5.83 13.03 1.29
C LYS A 73 4.83 13.35 2.38
N TYR A 74 4.09 12.33 2.84
CA TYR A 74 3.02 12.49 3.82
C TYR A 74 3.40 11.97 5.21
N ASN A 75 4.69 11.83 5.49
CA ASN A 75 5.20 11.16 6.68
C ASN A 75 4.59 11.71 7.98
N ASN A 76 4.51 13.02 8.12
CA ASN A 76 3.98 13.64 9.34
C ASN A 76 2.50 13.31 9.57
N MET A 77 1.76 12.97 8.52
CA MET A 77 0.35 12.60 8.61
C MET A 77 0.15 11.12 8.94
N LEU A 78 1.22 10.32 8.81
CA LEU A 78 1.15 8.87 8.95
C LEU A 78 1.54 8.38 10.36
N VAL A 79 2.14 9.24 11.16
CA VAL A 79 2.49 8.90 12.54
C VAL A 79 1.21 8.67 13.33
N ASN A 80 1.12 7.51 14.00
CA ASN A 80 -0.03 7.17 14.81
C ASN A 80 0.41 6.29 15.99
N ASP A 81 0.46 6.89 17.19
CA ASP A 81 0.89 6.21 18.39
C ASP A 81 -0.07 5.10 18.85
N ASP A 82 -1.29 5.09 18.31
CA ASP A 82 -2.27 4.05 18.62
C ASP A 82 -2.05 2.77 17.82
N LEU A 83 -1.16 2.79 16.82
CA LEU A 83 -0.80 1.62 16.06
C LEU A 83 0.43 0.96 16.68
N ASP A 84 0.30 -0.31 17.04
CA ASP A 84 1.35 -1.06 17.71
C ASP A 84 2.36 -1.70 16.76
N ASP A 85 2.11 -1.66 15.45
CA ASP A 85 2.88 -2.42 14.50
C ASP A 85 3.19 -1.61 13.24
N TRP A 86 4.12 -2.13 12.45
CA TRP A 86 4.46 -1.60 11.14
C TRP A 86 3.42 -2.08 10.11
N TRP A 87 3.39 -1.41 8.96
CA TRP A 87 2.44 -1.72 7.89
C TRP A 87 3.10 -1.62 6.51
N TRP A 88 2.52 -2.35 5.56
CA TRP A 88 3.08 -2.51 4.21
C TRP A 88 2.99 -1.23 3.39
N THR A 89 4.06 -0.97 2.60
CA THR A 89 3.96 -0.18 1.36
C THR A 89 3.83 -1.16 0.19
N CYS A 90 3.56 -0.64 -1.01
CA CYS A 90 3.60 -1.46 -2.23
C CYS A 90 4.97 -1.39 -2.93
N THR A 91 5.95 -0.71 -2.34
CA THR A 91 7.25 -0.49 -2.97
C THR A 91 8.27 -1.56 -2.57
N PRO A 92 8.82 -2.31 -3.53
CA PRO A 92 9.93 -3.23 -3.25
C PRO A 92 11.17 -2.46 -2.81
N TRP A 93 11.96 -3.05 -1.91
CA TRP A 93 13.22 -2.43 -1.48
C TRP A 93 14.23 -2.37 -2.63
N SER A 94 14.45 -3.50 -3.31
CA SER A 94 15.33 -3.62 -4.45
C SER A 94 14.94 -4.85 -5.26
N THR A 95 15.86 -5.41 -6.05
CA THR A 95 15.64 -6.57 -6.91
C THR A 95 16.32 -7.82 -6.36
N GLU A 96 15.86 -9.00 -6.83
CA GLU A 96 16.52 -10.26 -6.54
C GLU A 96 17.97 -10.26 -7.02
N LYS A 97 18.22 -9.71 -8.20
CA LYS A 97 19.56 -9.60 -8.79
C LYS A 97 20.53 -8.87 -7.87
N ARG A 98 20.03 -7.90 -7.10
CA ARG A 98 20.83 -7.14 -6.14
C ARG A 98 20.88 -7.76 -4.75
N GLY A 99 20.30 -8.95 -4.58
CA GLY A 99 20.34 -9.68 -3.32
C GLY A 99 19.17 -9.43 -2.37
N TYR A 100 18.08 -8.85 -2.87
CA TYR A 100 16.92 -8.47 -2.05
C TYR A 100 15.62 -9.11 -2.53
N LYS A 101 15.66 -10.43 -2.74
CA LYS A 101 14.54 -11.19 -3.30
C LYS A 101 13.22 -10.98 -2.55
N TYR A 102 13.26 -10.85 -1.22
CA TYR A 102 12.07 -10.82 -0.39
C TYR A 102 11.83 -9.47 0.31
N SER A 103 12.67 -8.47 0.07
CA SER A 103 12.66 -7.24 0.88
C SER A 103 11.68 -6.21 0.35
N MET A 104 10.79 -5.74 1.24
CA MET A 104 9.81 -4.69 0.98
C MET A 104 10.04 -3.49 1.89
N ALA A 105 9.74 -2.29 1.40
CA ALA A 105 9.67 -1.11 2.26
C ALA A 105 8.40 -1.18 3.11
N VAL A 106 8.52 -0.79 4.38
CA VAL A 106 7.40 -0.73 5.33
C VAL A 106 7.48 0.57 6.12
N VAL A 107 6.37 0.94 6.74
CA VAL A 107 6.29 2.14 7.59
C VAL A 107 5.96 1.70 9.01
N CYS A 108 6.68 2.25 9.98
CA CYS A 108 6.42 2.01 11.40
C CYS A 108 5.46 3.06 11.96
N SER A 109 4.85 2.78 13.11
CA SER A 109 3.90 3.69 13.74
C SER A 109 4.49 5.07 14.06
N SER A 110 5.80 5.13 14.29
CA SER A 110 6.54 6.38 14.51
C SER A 110 6.81 7.19 13.23
N GLY A 111 6.47 6.64 12.07
CA GLY A 111 6.77 7.24 10.77
C GLY A 111 8.06 6.75 10.13
N ASP A 112 8.90 6.02 10.86
CA ASP A 112 10.14 5.48 10.31
C ASP A 112 9.85 4.52 9.17
N ILE A 113 10.67 4.62 8.11
CA ILE A 113 10.60 3.70 6.98
C ILE A 113 11.66 2.64 7.16
N ASN A 114 11.27 1.38 7.06
CA ASN A 114 12.14 0.25 7.34
C ASN A 114 11.96 -0.82 6.27
N ILE A 115 12.57 -1.97 6.47
CA ILE A 115 12.58 -3.09 5.54
C ILE A 115 12.08 -4.35 6.25
N ARG A 116 11.25 -5.14 5.57
CA ARG A 116 10.77 -6.44 6.05
C ARG A 116 10.68 -7.42 4.89
N ASN A 117 10.74 -8.70 5.21
CA ASN A 117 10.53 -9.74 4.20
C ASN A 117 9.07 -9.81 3.82
N CYS A 118 8.80 -10.05 2.54
CA CYS A 118 7.43 -10.10 2.03
C CYS A 118 6.58 -11.22 2.65
N ASN A 119 7.20 -12.23 3.25
CA ASN A 119 6.48 -13.31 3.94
C ASN A 119 6.27 -13.06 5.44
N ASP A 120 6.66 -11.91 5.95
CA ASP A 120 6.31 -11.50 7.32
C ASP A 120 4.86 -11.02 7.38
N ASN A 121 4.27 -11.04 8.57
CA ASN A 121 2.92 -10.52 8.81
C ASN A 121 2.98 -9.04 9.15
N GLY A 122 2.37 -8.20 8.31
CA GLY A 122 2.34 -6.77 8.52
C GLY A 122 0.93 -6.20 8.48
N GLY A 123 0.76 -5.01 9.02
CA GLY A 123 -0.50 -4.29 9.01
C GLY A 123 -0.87 -3.79 7.62
N VAL A 124 -2.16 -3.52 7.42
CA VAL A 124 -2.68 -3.03 6.15
C VAL A 124 -3.38 -1.69 6.38
N ARG A 125 -2.90 -0.65 5.70
CA ARG A 125 -3.55 0.66 5.64
C ARG A 125 -3.84 0.97 4.18
N PRO A 126 -5.09 0.87 3.75
CA PRO A 126 -5.43 1.10 2.34
C PRO A 126 -5.35 2.59 2.01
N PHE A 127 -4.90 2.88 0.81
CA PHE A 127 -4.84 4.21 0.24
C PHE A 127 -5.74 4.25 -0.99
N CYS A 128 -6.59 5.27 -1.08
CA CYS A 128 -7.50 5.46 -2.21
C CYS A 128 -7.45 6.89 -2.69
N ILE A 129 -7.77 7.08 -3.97
CA ILE A 129 -8.00 8.41 -4.54
C ILE A 129 -9.51 8.56 -4.71
N PHE A 130 -10.08 9.58 -4.08
CA PHE A 130 -11.52 9.82 -4.16
C PHE A 130 -11.83 10.91 -5.19
N SER A 131 -12.99 10.77 -5.85
CA SER A 131 -13.50 11.80 -6.72
C SER A 131 -13.80 13.08 -5.93
N SER A 132 -13.52 14.24 -6.51
CA SER A 132 -13.86 15.53 -5.90
C SER A 132 -15.38 15.70 -5.69
N LEU A 133 -16.19 14.97 -6.44
CA LEU A 133 -17.65 15.01 -6.30
C LEU A 133 -18.13 14.58 -4.92
N ILE A 134 -17.37 13.74 -4.23
CA ILE A 134 -17.70 13.30 -2.87
C ILE A 134 -17.69 14.48 -1.88
N PHE A 135 -16.85 15.47 -2.13
CA PHE A 135 -16.73 16.67 -1.30
C PHE A 135 -17.77 17.72 -1.69
N GLU A 136 -18.16 17.79 -2.96
CA GLU A 136 -19.17 18.71 -3.45
C GLU A 136 -20.56 18.39 -2.87
N SER A 137 -20.88 17.11 -2.73
CA SER A 137 -22.17 16.69 -2.17
C SER A 137 -22.31 17.00 -0.68
N GLU A 138 -21.23 17.17 0.04
CA GLU A 138 -21.24 17.54 1.46
C GLU A 138 -21.53 19.02 1.68
N ASP A 139 -21.28 19.85 0.67
CA ASP A 139 -21.48 21.30 0.75
C ASP A 139 -22.92 21.74 0.51
N GLU A 140 -23.76 20.81 0.16
CA GLU A 140 -25.19 21.05 -0.02
C GLU A 140 -25.93 20.94 1.33
#